data_3bb646ea945265c126dda2f056f2d913
#
_entry.id   3bb646ea945265c126dda2f056f2d913
#
_cell.length_a   1.000
_cell.length_b   1.000
_cell.length_c   1.000
_cell.angle_alpha   90.00
_cell.angle_beta   90.00
_cell.angle_gamma   90.00
#
_symmetry.space_group_name_H-M   'P 1'
#
loop_
_entity.id
_entity.type
_entity.pdbx_description
1 polymer ?
#
loop_
_entity_poly.entity_id
_entity_poly.type
_entity_poly.pdbx_seq_one_letter_code
_entity_poly.pdbx_strand_id
1 'polypeptide(L)'
;MKVVDTLPKGLVFVPNTQFLTGQTTTTELVSFATGVNGTGEATLNWELKFPQGFKKSDSFLLKLKARLVESSRAKYTNMACVFNPDDPKDPKCDPEDVTPKLEDVKLKIKKYVSTSVGGSREDNQLNMDNGPAYFKLVISNATAPLTGFRVTDRIEGNLTFDTGSWVLADNAFTGVITFGPNNPSKPVYKITPAVSGTQPADIVWKVDMGTGYFMSGDSLTIIIKTQKKGDQNNIGHVYYPKPNGGEGHDEDPARVYKTTSG
;
A
#
# COMPACT_ATOMS: atom_id res chain seq x y z
N MET A 1 -33.61 18.22 -6.03
CA MET A 1 -33.14 17.55 -4.81
C MET A 1 -31.64 17.37 -4.89
N LYS A 2 -30.94 17.61 -3.80
CA LYS A 2 -29.49 17.35 -3.72
C LYS A 2 -29.24 16.21 -2.75
N VAL A 3 -28.36 15.29 -3.11
CA VAL A 3 -27.87 14.22 -2.21
C VAL A 3 -26.37 14.40 -2.06
N VAL A 4 -25.92 14.33 -0.81
CA VAL A 4 -24.49 14.42 -0.47
C VAL A 4 -24.12 13.19 0.34
N ASP A 5 -23.15 12.44 -0.13
CA ASP A 5 -22.58 11.32 0.59
C ASP A 5 -21.14 11.67 0.99
N THR A 6 -20.81 11.49 2.27
CA THR A 6 -19.50 11.83 2.82
C THR A 6 -18.80 10.55 3.25
N LEU A 7 -17.88 10.10 2.42
CA LEU A 7 -17.03 8.96 2.72
C LEU A 7 -15.96 9.39 3.75
N PRO A 8 -15.87 8.72 4.89
CA PRO A 8 -14.89 9.05 5.92
C PRO A 8 -13.46 8.80 5.41
N LYS A 9 -12.49 9.50 6.02
CA LYS A 9 -11.08 9.26 5.75
C LYS A 9 -10.74 7.77 5.91
N GLY A 10 -10.13 7.19 4.90
CA GLY A 10 -9.84 5.74 4.81
C GLY A 10 -10.73 4.98 3.83
N LEU A 11 -11.83 5.60 3.36
CA LEU A 11 -12.62 5.13 2.22
C LEU A 11 -12.40 6.06 1.02
N VAL A 12 -12.11 5.49 -0.14
CA VAL A 12 -11.92 6.23 -1.39
C VAL A 12 -12.95 5.79 -2.41
N PHE A 13 -13.63 6.76 -2.99
CA PHE A 13 -14.56 6.52 -4.10
C PHE A 13 -13.84 5.92 -5.30
N VAL A 14 -14.44 4.90 -5.90
CA VAL A 14 -13.97 4.31 -7.16
C VAL A 14 -14.65 5.05 -8.31
N PRO A 15 -13.94 5.84 -9.12
CA PRO A 15 -14.53 6.61 -10.21
C PRO A 15 -15.33 5.75 -11.18
N ASN A 16 -16.37 6.32 -11.77
CA ASN A 16 -17.27 5.69 -12.77
C ASN A 16 -18.03 4.45 -12.24
N THR A 17 -18.21 4.36 -10.92
CA THR A 17 -19.01 3.28 -10.30
C THR A 17 -20.32 3.79 -9.70
N GLN A 18 -20.58 5.09 -9.77
CA GLN A 18 -21.83 5.68 -9.33
C GLN A 18 -22.93 5.46 -10.38
N PHE A 19 -24.08 5.05 -9.94
CA PHE A 19 -25.25 4.94 -10.80
C PHE A 19 -26.55 5.07 -10.02
N LEU A 20 -27.57 5.58 -10.71
CA LEU A 20 -28.92 5.74 -10.25
C LEU A 20 -29.76 4.56 -10.75
N THR A 21 -30.54 3.94 -9.87
CA THR A 21 -31.39 2.79 -10.20
C THR A 21 -32.61 2.72 -9.26
N GLY A 22 -33.53 1.80 -9.51
CA GLY A 22 -34.68 1.56 -8.64
C GLY A 22 -35.63 2.75 -8.52
N GLN A 23 -35.68 3.61 -9.53
CA GLN A 23 -36.57 4.77 -9.54
C GLN A 23 -38.04 4.31 -9.70
N THR A 24 -38.88 4.79 -8.83
CA THR A 24 -40.33 4.62 -8.93
C THR A 24 -41.04 5.79 -9.63
N THR A 25 -40.30 6.89 -9.85
CA THR A 25 -40.74 8.06 -10.60
C THR A 25 -39.65 8.51 -11.58
N THR A 26 -40.03 9.27 -12.61
CA THR A 26 -39.05 9.83 -13.57
C THR A 26 -38.04 10.70 -12.84
N THR A 27 -36.79 10.28 -12.88
CA THR A 27 -35.66 10.94 -12.20
C THR A 27 -34.57 11.24 -13.21
N GLU A 28 -34.15 12.50 -13.29
CA GLU A 28 -33.05 12.95 -14.11
C GLU A 28 -31.85 13.25 -13.24
N LEU A 29 -30.69 12.68 -13.55
CA LEU A 29 -29.40 13.09 -12.95
C LEU A 29 -28.94 14.34 -13.66
N VAL A 30 -29.02 15.48 -12.97
CA VAL A 30 -28.60 16.79 -13.49
C VAL A 30 -27.08 16.91 -13.44
N SER A 31 -26.49 16.56 -12.30
CA SER A 31 -25.04 16.62 -12.14
C SER A 31 -24.55 15.59 -11.10
N PHE A 32 -23.30 15.21 -11.26
CA PHE A 32 -22.54 14.46 -10.27
C PHE A 32 -21.16 15.10 -10.12
N ALA A 33 -20.76 15.40 -8.89
CA ALA A 33 -19.47 15.97 -8.58
C ALA A 33 -18.81 15.29 -7.36
N THR A 34 -17.51 15.17 -7.39
CA THR A 34 -16.71 14.65 -6.28
C THR A 34 -15.78 15.75 -5.78
N GLY A 35 -15.51 15.76 -4.49
CA GLY A 35 -14.58 16.67 -3.85
C GLY A 35 -13.92 16.00 -2.64
N VAL A 36 -12.94 16.69 -2.08
CA VAL A 36 -12.34 16.33 -0.79
C VAL A 36 -12.50 17.56 0.11
N ASN A 37 -13.07 17.35 1.29
CA ASN A 37 -13.22 18.45 2.25
C ASN A 37 -11.91 18.72 3.01
N GLY A 38 -11.88 19.76 3.83
CA GLY A 38 -10.70 20.15 4.60
C GLY A 38 -10.24 19.13 5.65
N THR A 39 -11.06 18.10 5.94
CA THR A 39 -10.73 17.01 6.86
C THR A 39 -10.19 15.77 6.12
N GLY A 40 -10.12 15.82 4.79
CA GLY A 40 -9.66 14.72 3.94
C GLY A 40 -10.72 13.65 3.68
N GLU A 41 -11.98 13.94 3.95
CA GLU A 41 -13.13 13.10 3.63
C GLU A 41 -13.59 13.37 2.19
N ALA A 42 -13.91 12.32 1.45
CA ALA A 42 -14.44 12.47 0.10
C ALA A 42 -15.93 12.80 0.15
N THR A 43 -16.33 13.86 -0.56
CA THR A 43 -17.73 14.23 -0.72
C THR A 43 -18.20 13.88 -2.13
N LEU A 44 -19.35 13.25 -2.23
CA LEU A 44 -20.02 12.86 -3.45
C LEU A 44 -21.35 13.60 -3.51
N ASN A 45 -21.56 14.38 -4.54
CA ASN A 45 -22.72 15.25 -4.67
C ASN A 45 -23.51 14.86 -5.91
N TRP A 46 -24.79 14.54 -5.73
CA TRP A 46 -25.74 14.33 -6.81
C TRP A 46 -26.78 15.43 -6.82
N GLU A 47 -27.09 15.94 -7.97
CA GLU A 47 -28.22 16.82 -8.18
C GLU A 47 -29.25 16.11 -9.05
N LEU A 48 -30.45 15.95 -8.51
CA LEU A 48 -31.54 15.18 -9.11
C LEU A 48 -32.73 16.09 -9.38
N LYS A 49 -33.36 15.90 -10.54
CA LYS A 49 -34.61 16.55 -10.92
C LYS A 49 -35.70 15.51 -11.10
N PHE A 50 -36.89 15.86 -10.64
CA PHE A 50 -38.10 15.03 -10.73
C PHE A 50 -39.14 15.80 -11.52
N PRO A 51 -39.24 15.65 -12.84
CA PRO A 51 -40.14 16.45 -13.71
C PRO A 51 -41.60 16.32 -13.31
N GLN A 52 -42.00 15.20 -12.71
CA GLN A 52 -43.37 14.95 -12.27
C GLN A 52 -43.57 15.12 -10.77
N GLY A 53 -42.58 15.71 -10.09
CA GLY A 53 -42.50 15.79 -8.63
C GLY A 53 -42.03 14.49 -7.99
N PHE A 54 -41.69 14.56 -6.72
CA PHE A 54 -41.30 13.41 -5.89
C PHE A 54 -42.35 13.25 -4.78
N LYS A 55 -43.10 12.15 -4.79
CA LYS A 55 -44.22 11.88 -3.89
C LYS A 55 -43.78 11.03 -2.71
N LYS A 56 -44.61 10.95 -1.66
CA LYS A 56 -44.33 10.18 -0.42
C LYS A 56 -43.97 8.71 -0.66
N SER A 57 -44.51 8.10 -1.71
CA SER A 57 -44.25 6.70 -2.07
C SER A 57 -43.11 6.50 -3.03
N ASP A 58 -42.54 7.59 -3.54
CA ASP A 58 -41.47 7.49 -4.52
C ASP A 58 -40.12 7.17 -3.85
N SER A 59 -39.30 6.46 -4.59
CA SER A 59 -37.98 6.05 -4.15
C SER A 59 -36.99 6.02 -5.33
N PHE A 60 -35.74 6.10 -5.01
CA PHE A 60 -34.61 5.84 -5.90
C PHE A 60 -33.44 5.29 -5.12
N LEU A 61 -32.52 4.68 -5.80
CA LEU A 61 -31.32 4.11 -5.19
C LEU A 61 -30.08 4.63 -5.91
N LEU A 62 -29.21 5.32 -5.16
CA LEU A 62 -27.87 5.67 -5.60
C LEU A 62 -26.90 4.60 -5.13
N LYS A 63 -26.14 4.03 -6.06
CA LYS A 63 -25.13 3.03 -5.78
C LYS A 63 -23.76 3.57 -6.17
N LEU A 64 -22.75 3.24 -5.39
CA LEU A 64 -21.37 3.55 -5.66
C LEU A 64 -20.48 2.43 -5.13
N LYS A 65 -19.24 2.39 -5.59
CA LYS A 65 -18.19 1.57 -4.98
C LYS A 65 -17.21 2.48 -4.25
N ALA A 66 -16.90 2.13 -3.03
CA ALA A 66 -15.78 2.70 -2.30
C ALA A 66 -14.77 1.60 -2.00
N ARG A 67 -13.50 1.98 -1.89
CA ARG A 67 -12.40 1.09 -1.53
C ARG A 67 -11.83 1.53 -0.20
N LEU A 68 -11.65 0.57 0.70
CA LEU A 68 -10.91 0.78 1.93
C LEU A 68 -9.42 0.90 1.59
N VAL A 69 -8.81 2.00 2.01
CA VAL A 69 -7.38 2.28 1.78
C VAL A 69 -6.60 2.43 3.09
N GLU A 70 -7.29 2.47 4.21
CA GLU A 70 -6.72 2.52 5.54
C GLU A 70 -7.47 1.53 6.42
N SER A 71 -6.77 0.57 7.01
CA SER A 71 -7.36 -0.46 7.88
C SER A 71 -7.14 -0.19 9.37
N SER A 72 -6.68 1.02 9.72
CA SER A 72 -6.34 1.37 11.10
C SER A 72 -7.53 1.57 12.04
N ARG A 73 -8.74 1.62 11.49
CA ARG A 73 -9.97 1.83 12.27
C ARG A 73 -10.82 0.58 12.29
N ALA A 74 -11.38 0.28 13.46
CA ALA A 74 -12.33 -0.81 13.62
C ALA A 74 -13.65 -0.57 12.86
N LYS A 75 -13.95 0.70 12.55
CA LYS A 75 -15.22 1.13 11.97
C LYS A 75 -15.07 2.46 11.22
N TYR A 76 -15.77 2.59 10.11
CA TYR A 76 -15.88 3.80 9.30
C TYR A 76 -17.38 4.16 9.19
N THR A 77 -17.74 5.35 9.63
CA THR A 77 -19.12 5.81 9.52
C THR A 77 -19.27 6.64 8.25
N ASN A 78 -20.03 6.14 7.29
CA ASN A 78 -20.45 6.88 6.10
C ASN A 78 -21.69 7.70 6.40
N MET A 79 -21.79 8.91 5.89
CA MET A 79 -22.92 9.82 6.14
C MET A 79 -23.55 10.25 4.80
N ALA A 80 -24.79 9.87 4.58
CA ALA A 80 -25.57 10.34 3.44
C ALA A 80 -26.63 11.36 3.88
N CYS A 81 -26.71 12.48 3.19
CA CYS A 81 -27.66 13.55 3.48
C CYS A 81 -28.48 13.90 2.24
N VAL A 82 -29.80 14.08 2.43
CA VAL A 82 -30.71 14.57 1.41
C VAL A 82 -31.14 15.98 1.74
N PHE A 83 -30.99 16.88 0.78
CA PHE A 83 -31.38 18.29 0.89
C PHE A 83 -32.64 18.52 0.07
N ASN A 84 -33.71 18.94 0.75
CA ASN A 84 -34.92 19.41 0.08
C ASN A 84 -34.65 20.80 -0.51
N PRO A 85 -34.95 21.07 -1.80
CA PRO A 85 -34.78 22.38 -2.39
C PRO A 85 -35.67 23.46 -1.70
N ASP A 86 -36.80 23.05 -1.13
CA ASP A 86 -37.72 23.96 -0.43
C ASP A 86 -37.28 24.29 1.00
N ASP A 87 -36.41 23.43 1.59
CA ASP A 87 -35.82 23.65 2.91
C ASP A 87 -34.38 23.13 2.96
N PRO A 88 -33.44 23.85 2.32
CA PRO A 88 -32.05 23.40 2.23
C PRO A 88 -31.27 23.51 3.54
N LYS A 89 -31.85 24.11 4.58
CA LYS A 89 -31.19 24.28 5.89
C LYS A 89 -31.45 23.12 6.86
N ASP A 90 -32.41 22.23 6.55
CA ASP A 90 -32.74 21.05 7.37
C ASP A 90 -32.52 19.75 6.54
N PRO A 91 -31.27 19.37 6.25
CA PRO A 91 -31.01 18.12 5.56
C PRO A 91 -31.41 16.94 6.43
N LYS A 92 -31.92 15.90 5.81
CA LYS A 92 -32.11 14.60 6.46
C LYS A 92 -30.91 13.73 6.19
N CYS A 93 -30.18 13.37 7.23
CA CYS A 93 -28.95 12.59 7.15
C CYS A 93 -29.14 11.24 7.84
N ASP A 94 -28.51 10.23 7.26
CA ASP A 94 -28.50 8.89 7.83
C ASP A 94 -27.04 8.35 7.80
N PRO A 95 -26.48 8.01 8.97
CA PRO A 95 -25.16 7.41 9.07
C PRO A 95 -25.26 5.88 8.91
N GLU A 96 -24.30 5.31 8.19
CA GLU A 96 -24.14 3.87 8.12
C GLU A 96 -22.70 3.47 8.41
N ASP A 97 -22.52 2.41 9.17
CA ASP A 97 -21.21 1.93 9.58
C ASP A 97 -20.69 0.85 8.65
N VAL A 98 -19.50 1.08 8.13
CA VAL A 98 -18.71 0.08 7.43
C VAL A 98 -17.69 -0.50 8.39
N THR A 99 -17.90 -1.74 8.80
CA THR A 99 -16.91 -2.50 9.56
C THR A 99 -16.00 -3.22 8.58
N PRO A 100 -14.73 -2.86 8.46
CA PRO A 100 -13.82 -3.58 7.59
C PRO A 100 -13.72 -5.02 8.06
N LYS A 101 -13.86 -5.96 7.15
CA LYS A 101 -13.37 -7.31 7.40
C LYS A 101 -11.86 -7.19 7.41
N LEU A 102 -11.28 -7.16 8.60
CA LEU A 102 -9.83 -7.10 8.80
C LEU A 102 -9.25 -8.43 8.30
N GLU A 103 -8.96 -8.49 7.02
CA GLU A 103 -8.09 -9.54 6.53
C GLU A 103 -6.70 -9.27 7.09
N ASP A 104 -6.03 -10.32 7.55
CA ASP A 104 -4.65 -10.22 8.03
C ASP A 104 -3.79 -9.58 6.96
N VAL A 105 -3.27 -8.39 7.26
CA VAL A 105 -2.26 -7.76 6.39
C VAL A 105 -1.07 -8.71 6.33
N LYS A 106 -0.73 -9.14 5.14
CA LYS A 106 0.44 -10.01 4.91
C LYS A 106 1.33 -9.34 3.88
N LEU A 107 2.46 -8.89 4.32
CA LEU A 107 3.54 -8.45 3.47
C LEU A 107 4.56 -9.59 3.39
N LYS A 108 5.04 -9.89 2.19
CA LYS A 108 6.01 -10.96 1.95
C LYS A 108 7.36 -10.39 1.57
N ILE A 109 8.41 -11.08 1.97
CA ILE A 109 9.76 -10.83 1.50
C ILE A 109 10.30 -12.09 0.80
N LYS A 110 11.05 -11.87 -0.30
CA LYS A 110 11.86 -12.88 -0.96
C LYS A 110 13.28 -12.36 -1.09
N LYS A 111 14.25 -13.20 -0.78
CA LYS A 111 15.66 -12.85 -0.83
C LYS A 111 16.40 -13.75 -1.79
N TYR A 112 17.17 -13.12 -2.66
CA TYR A 112 17.98 -13.78 -3.68
C TYR A 112 19.43 -13.32 -3.58
N VAL A 113 20.34 -14.08 -4.17
CA VAL A 113 21.75 -13.72 -4.23
C VAL A 113 22.33 -13.97 -5.63
N SER A 114 23.23 -13.07 -6.05
CA SER A 114 23.91 -13.16 -7.35
C SER A 114 25.34 -12.60 -7.26
N THR A 115 26.15 -12.81 -8.30
CA THR A 115 27.49 -12.24 -8.45
C THR A 115 27.49 -10.86 -9.09
N SER A 116 26.35 -10.37 -9.55
CA SER A 116 26.19 -9.07 -10.22
C SER A 116 24.88 -8.40 -9.87
N VAL A 117 24.83 -7.08 -10.02
CA VAL A 117 23.62 -6.26 -9.78
C VAL A 117 22.44 -6.66 -10.66
N GLY A 118 22.71 -6.94 -11.93
CA GLY A 118 21.72 -7.34 -12.93
C GLY A 118 21.53 -8.85 -13.05
N GLY A 119 22.03 -9.61 -12.07
CA GLY A 119 21.90 -11.07 -12.08
C GLY A 119 20.44 -11.51 -12.22
N SER A 120 20.15 -12.20 -13.32
CA SER A 120 18.81 -12.66 -13.68
C SER A 120 18.35 -13.89 -12.89
N ARG A 121 19.21 -14.44 -12.03
CA ARG A 121 18.87 -15.65 -11.25
C ARG A 121 18.15 -15.26 -9.96
N GLU A 122 17.02 -15.86 -9.76
CA GLU A 122 16.23 -15.81 -8.54
C GLU A 122 16.59 -17.01 -7.65
N ASP A 123 17.89 -17.18 -7.39
CA ASP A 123 18.40 -18.24 -6.53
C ASP A 123 18.63 -17.70 -5.12
N ASN A 124 18.18 -18.42 -4.12
CA ASN A 124 18.48 -18.12 -2.72
C ASN A 124 19.80 -18.76 -2.23
N GLN A 125 20.53 -19.40 -3.11
CA GLN A 125 21.83 -20.00 -2.83
C GLN A 125 22.80 -19.73 -3.98
N LEU A 126 24.01 -19.34 -3.61
CA LEU A 126 25.07 -19.05 -4.58
C LEU A 126 26.37 -19.74 -4.18
N ASN A 127 26.82 -20.67 -5.05
CA ASN A 127 28.16 -21.24 -4.95
C ASN A 127 29.17 -20.27 -5.61
N MET A 128 30.03 -19.70 -4.83
CA MET A 128 31.00 -18.71 -5.31
C MET A 128 32.28 -18.67 -4.44
N ASP A 129 33.38 -18.25 -5.04
CA ASP A 129 34.59 -17.88 -4.32
C ASP A 129 34.38 -16.62 -3.46
N ASN A 130 35.35 -16.29 -2.62
CA ASN A 130 35.34 -15.01 -1.91
C ASN A 130 35.32 -13.86 -2.90
N GLY A 131 34.50 -12.85 -2.60
CA GLY A 131 34.33 -11.71 -3.51
C GLY A 131 32.96 -11.02 -3.34
N PRO A 132 32.62 -10.13 -4.29
CA PRO A 132 31.36 -9.39 -4.21
C PRO A 132 30.14 -10.31 -4.40
N ALA A 133 29.20 -10.23 -3.47
CA ALA A 133 27.89 -10.88 -3.52
C ALA A 133 26.80 -9.81 -3.41
N TYR A 134 25.78 -9.93 -4.25
CA TYR A 134 24.66 -9.00 -4.30
C TYR A 134 23.40 -9.70 -3.80
N PHE A 135 22.84 -9.22 -2.70
CA PHE A 135 21.57 -9.70 -2.17
C PHE A 135 20.43 -8.82 -2.67
N LYS A 136 19.44 -9.42 -3.27
CA LYS A 136 18.22 -8.77 -3.75
C LYS A 136 17.06 -9.15 -2.83
N LEU A 137 16.45 -8.17 -2.17
CA LEU A 137 15.25 -8.32 -1.37
C LEU A 137 14.06 -7.81 -2.18
N VAL A 138 13.06 -8.65 -2.36
CA VAL A 138 11.82 -8.30 -3.06
C VAL A 138 10.69 -8.34 -2.04
N ILE A 139 10.10 -7.21 -1.76
CA ILE A 139 8.98 -7.05 -0.85
C ILE A 139 7.71 -6.88 -1.68
N SER A 140 6.68 -7.67 -1.39
CA SER A 140 5.39 -7.61 -2.09
C SER A 140 4.23 -7.59 -1.11
N ASN A 141 3.20 -6.83 -1.44
CA ASN A 141 1.97 -6.80 -0.66
C ASN A 141 0.90 -7.67 -1.32
N ALA A 142 0.48 -8.71 -0.64
CA ALA A 142 -0.51 -9.65 -1.17
C ALA A 142 -1.95 -9.35 -0.77
N THR A 143 -2.21 -8.57 0.31
CA THR A 143 -3.54 -8.60 0.93
C THR A 143 -4.20 -7.25 1.22
N ALA A 144 -3.48 -6.23 1.68
CA ALA A 144 -4.11 -4.95 2.05
C ALA A 144 -3.18 -3.74 1.87
N PRO A 145 -3.74 -2.52 1.69
CA PRO A 145 -2.96 -1.29 1.61
C PRO A 145 -2.20 -0.98 2.89
N LEU A 146 -0.94 -0.54 2.77
CA LEU A 146 -0.07 -0.14 3.86
C LEU A 146 0.42 1.29 3.67
N THR A 147 0.39 2.09 4.73
CA THR A 147 0.95 3.46 4.75
C THR A 147 2.46 3.47 4.95
N GLY A 148 3.02 2.35 5.42
CA GLY A 148 4.46 2.19 5.60
C GLY A 148 4.80 0.83 6.19
N PHE A 149 6.08 0.50 6.12
CA PHE A 149 6.65 -0.74 6.69
C PHE A 149 8.16 -0.59 6.88
N ARG A 150 8.78 -1.58 7.52
CA ARG A 150 10.21 -1.60 7.78
C ARG A 150 10.82 -2.87 7.20
N VAL A 151 11.92 -2.72 6.49
CA VAL A 151 12.75 -3.84 6.03
C VAL A 151 14.06 -3.81 6.79
N THR A 152 14.57 -4.95 7.21
CA THR A 152 15.87 -5.05 7.85
C THR A 152 16.70 -6.17 7.26
N ASP A 153 18.00 -5.98 7.26
CA ASP A 153 18.98 -6.98 6.87
C ASP A 153 20.19 -6.86 7.80
N ARG A 154 20.56 -7.95 8.44
CA ARG A 154 21.71 -7.99 9.34
C ARG A 154 22.89 -8.64 8.64
N ILE A 155 23.88 -7.84 8.29
CA ILE A 155 25.13 -8.31 7.69
C ILE A 155 26.09 -8.69 8.82
N GLU A 156 26.43 -9.97 8.90
CA GLU A 156 27.28 -10.50 9.94
C GLU A 156 28.17 -11.66 9.45
N GLY A 157 29.01 -12.17 10.34
CA GLY A 157 29.84 -13.34 10.11
C GLY A 157 30.83 -13.13 8.95
N ASN A 158 30.71 -13.95 7.93
CA ASN A 158 31.59 -13.98 6.78
C ASN A 158 31.17 -13.04 5.63
N LEU A 159 30.25 -12.14 5.89
CA LEU A 159 29.91 -11.05 4.98
C LEU A 159 30.43 -9.73 5.53
N THR A 160 31.01 -8.90 4.67
CA THR A 160 31.31 -7.52 5.01
C THR A 160 30.51 -6.59 4.14
N PHE A 161 30.00 -5.54 4.74
CA PHE A 161 29.22 -4.51 4.07
C PHE A 161 30.03 -3.23 3.98
N ASP A 162 30.12 -2.70 2.77
CA ASP A 162 30.71 -1.40 2.54
C ASP A 162 29.60 -0.34 2.57
N THR A 163 29.71 0.61 3.48
CA THR A 163 28.69 1.64 3.73
C THR A 163 28.36 2.52 2.52
N GLY A 164 29.20 2.54 1.50
CA GLY A 164 28.91 3.20 0.22
C GLY A 164 28.27 2.30 -0.85
N SER A 165 28.06 1.02 -0.57
CA SER A 165 27.72 0.02 -1.58
C SER A 165 26.27 -0.42 -1.62
N TRP A 166 25.40 0.19 -0.83
CA TRP A 166 23.95 -0.03 -0.97
C TRP A 166 23.30 1.18 -1.64
N VAL A 167 22.39 0.95 -2.52
CA VAL A 167 21.68 2.01 -3.23
C VAL A 167 20.20 1.69 -3.33
N LEU A 168 19.42 2.63 -2.86
CA LEU A 168 18.08 2.82 -3.30
C LEU A 168 18.10 3.84 -4.44
N ALA A 169 17.66 3.37 -5.58
CA ALA A 169 17.24 4.12 -6.74
C ALA A 169 17.64 5.60 -6.77
N ASP A 170 18.74 5.95 -7.34
CA ASP A 170 18.92 7.08 -8.25
C ASP A 170 20.31 7.06 -8.88
N ASN A 171 21.22 6.23 -8.39
CA ASN A 171 22.55 6.08 -8.95
C ASN A 171 22.98 4.63 -8.99
N ALA A 172 23.05 4.02 -10.14
CA ALA A 172 23.69 2.75 -10.49
C ALA A 172 23.18 1.45 -9.86
N PHE A 173 22.39 1.50 -8.81
CA PHE A 173 21.67 0.37 -8.23
C PHE A 173 20.22 0.77 -8.07
N THR A 174 19.43 0.38 -8.99
CA THR A 174 18.01 0.67 -8.97
C THR A 174 17.31 -0.33 -8.09
N GLY A 175 16.92 0.11 -6.92
CA GLY A 175 15.70 -0.45 -6.33
C GLY A 175 14.59 -0.04 -7.27
N VAL A 176 14.00 -0.97 -8.00
CA VAL A 176 12.86 -0.67 -8.84
C VAL A 176 11.63 -0.72 -7.95
N ILE A 177 11.04 0.44 -7.71
CA ILE A 177 9.72 0.53 -7.10
C ILE A 177 8.74 0.41 -8.25
N THR A 178 8.14 -0.77 -8.42
CA THR A 178 7.08 -0.98 -9.39
C THR A 178 5.74 -0.75 -8.72
N PHE A 179 4.92 0.08 -9.35
CA PHE A 179 3.56 0.35 -8.90
C PHE A 179 2.59 -0.61 -9.58
N GLY A 180 1.73 -1.22 -8.79
CA GLY A 180 0.63 -2.00 -9.35
C GLY A 180 -0.34 -1.14 -10.15
N PRO A 181 -1.07 -1.73 -11.08
CA PRO A 181 -1.98 -1.01 -11.99
C PRO A 181 -3.12 -0.29 -11.29
N ASN A 182 -3.29 -0.46 -9.99
CA ASN A 182 -4.41 0.06 -9.21
C ASN A 182 -4.08 1.35 -8.42
N ASN A 183 -2.88 1.90 -8.55
CA ASN A 183 -2.51 3.13 -7.86
C ASN A 183 -2.47 4.32 -8.83
N PRO A 184 -3.54 5.15 -8.89
CA PRO A 184 -3.63 6.26 -9.85
C PRO A 184 -2.75 7.46 -9.48
N SER A 185 -2.25 7.53 -8.26
CA SER A 185 -1.31 8.57 -7.83
C SER A 185 0.01 7.90 -7.45
N LYS A 186 1.11 8.30 -8.08
CA LYS A 186 2.44 7.85 -7.67
C LYS A 186 2.68 8.29 -6.23
N PRO A 187 2.73 7.39 -5.26
CA PRO A 187 3.02 7.77 -3.89
C PRO A 187 4.45 8.28 -3.79
N VAL A 188 4.67 9.25 -2.92
CA VAL A 188 6.01 9.74 -2.60
C VAL A 188 6.60 8.77 -1.58
N TYR A 189 7.56 7.97 -2.01
CA TYR A 189 8.29 7.08 -1.09
C TYR A 189 9.41 7.85 -0.42
N LYS A 190 9.42 7.80 0.89
CA LYS A 190 10.58 8.21 1.68
C LYS A 190 11.21 6.96 2.27
N ILE A 191 12.35 6.59 1.75
CA ILE A 191 13.15 5.49 2.27
C ILE A 191 14.31 6.08 3.05
N THR A 192 14.37 5.79 4.33
CA THR A 192 15.45 6.24 5.19
C THR A 192 16.22 5.03 5.70
N PRO A 193 17.40 4.74 5.17
CA PRO A 193 18.25 3.71 5.71
C PRO A 193 18.98 4.21 6.95
N ALA A 194 19.09 3.35 7.94
CA ALA A 194 20.03 3.52 9.03
C ALA A 194 21.06 2.41 8.94
N VAL A 195 22.33 2.76 8.94
CA VAL A 195 23.43 1.81 8.97
C VAL A 195 24.20 2.04 10.26
N SER A 196 24.33 1.02 11.07
CA SER A 196 25.26 1.04 12.20
C SER A 196 26.66 0.69 11.71
N GLY A 197 27.62 1.59 11.90
CA GLY A 197 28.85 1.71 11.15
C GLY A 197 29.94 0.66 11.30
N THR A 198 29.76 -0.43 12.08
CA THR A 198 30.77 -1.49 12.25
C THR A 198 30.12 -2.86 12.20
N GLN A 199 30.87 -3.86 11.73
CA GLN A 199 30.40 -5.26 11.66
C GLN A 199 30.10 -5.84 13.06
N PRO A 200 28.97 -6.54 13.26
CA PRO A 200 27.86 -6.74 12.32
C PRO A 200 27.06 -5.45 12.06
N ALA A 201 26.59 -5.26 10.83
CA ALA A 201 25.86 -4.09 10.43
C ALA A 201 24.36 -4.40 10.31
N ASP A 202 23.54 -3.65 11.03
CA ASP A 202 22.09 -3.70 10.87
C ASP A 202 21.69 -2.62 9.84
N ILE A 203 21.15 -3.05 8.71
CA ILE A 203 20.62 -2.16 7.70
C ILE A 203 19.12 -2.10 7.86
N VAL A 204 18.58 -0.90 8.01
CA VAL A 204 17.14 -0.68 8.24
C VAL A 204 16.61 0.30 7.22
N TRP A 205 15.62 -0.12 6.45
CA TRP A 205 14.85 0.75 5.55
C TRP A 205 13.46 0.97 6.15
N LYS A 206 13.15 2.22 6.43
CA LYS A 206 11.79 2.63 6.78
C LYS A 206 11.12 3.13 5.51
N VAL A 207 10.08 2.44 5.10
CA VAL A 207 9.25 2.83 3.95
C VAL A 207 8.06 3.60 4.47
N ASP A 208 7.96 4.86 4.04
CA ASP A 208 6.84 5.74 4.36
C ASP A 208 6.19 6.15 3.03
N MET A 209 4.93 5.83 2.88
CA MET A 209 4.18 6.08 1.66
C MET A 209 3.61 7.50 1.59
N GLY A 210 3.86 8.33 2.62
CA GLY A 210 3.31 9.69 2.69
C GLY A 210 1.79 9.68 2.63
N THR A 211 1.23 10.32 1.60
CA THR A 211 -0.23 10.33 1.36
C THR A 211 -0.71 9.14 0.52
N GLY A 212 0.21 8.30 0.04
CA GLY A 212 -0.10 7.12 -0.75
C GLY A 212 -0.13 5.83 0.06
N TYR A 213 -0.26 4.71 -0.64
CA TYR A 213 -0.32 3.37 -0.05
C TYR A 213 0.50 2.39 -0.87
N PHE A 214 1.14 1.44 -0.19
CA PHE A 214 1.69 0.25 -0.79
C PHE A 214 0.55 -0.76 -0.96
N MET A 215 0.22 -1.08 -2.20
CA MET A 215 -1.02 -1.77 -2.56
C MET A 215 -0.75 -3.22 -2.96
N SER A 216 -1.80 -4.01 -3.00
CA SER A 216 -1.76 -5.33 -3.65
C SER A 216 -1.30 -5.19 -5.10
N GLY A 217 -0.27 -5.96 -5.48
CA GLY A 217 0.39 -5.88 -6.78
C GLY A 217 1.62 -4.95 -6.80
N ASP A 218 1.82 -4.12 -5.78
CA ASP A 218 3.06 -3.35 -5.65
C ASP A 218 4.21 -4.24 -5.19
N SER A 219 5.42 -3.89 -5.60
CA SER A 219 6.65 -4.51 -5.13
C SER A 219 7.76 -3.48 -4.91
N LEU A 220 8.57 -3.72 -3.89
CA LEU A 220 9.79 -2.96 -3.61
C LEU A 220 10.99 -3.91 -3.72
N THR A 221 11.97 -3.53 -4.53
CA THR A 221 13.23 -4.27 -4.66
C THR A 221 14.38 -3.48 -4.08
N ILE A 222 15.13 -4.11 -3.16
CA ILE A 222 16.33 -3.56 -2.54
C ILE A 222 17.50 -4.45 -2.92
N ILE A 223 18.61 -3.86 -3.35
CA ILE A 223 19.84 -4.60 -3.67
C ILE A 223 20.96 -4.13 -2.74
N ILE A 224 21.64 -5.07 -2.12
CA ILE A 224 22.74 -4.85 -1.19
C ILE A 224 23.97 -5.52 -1.77
N LYS A 225 25.07 -4.77 -1.86
CA LYS A 225 26.38 -5.33 -2.20
C LYS A 225 27.15 -5.65 -0.91
N THR A 226 27.64 -6.86 -0.83
CA THR A 226 28.51 -7.33 0.24
C THR A 226 29.79 -7.96 -0.30
N GLN A 227 30.78 -8.21 0.57
CA GLN A 227 31.94 -9.03 0.24
C GLN A 227 31.86 -10.33 1.04
N LYS A 228 31.84 -11.46 0.32
CA LYS A 228 31.94 -12.79 0.93
C LYS A 228 33.37 -13.09 1.30
N LYS A 229 33.59 -13.50 2.55
CA LYS A 229 34.88 -13.97 3.09
C LYS A 229 34.83 -15.43 3.53
N GLY A 230 33.68 -16.04 3.49
CA GLY A 230 33.43 -17.42 3.86
C GLY A 230 31.95 -17.75 3.68
N ASP A 231 31.56 -18.95 4.01
CA ASP A 231 30.17 -19.39 3.91
C ASP A 231 29.30 -18.65 4.93
N GLN A 232 28.16 -18.15 4.45
CA GLN A 232 27.24 -17.37 5.28
C GLN A 232 25.79 -17.48 4.81
N ASN A 233 24.90 -17.64 5.76
CA ASN A 233 23.48 -17.37 5.62
C ASN A 233 23.23 -15.89 5.92
N ASN A 234 22.36 -15.28 5.14
CA ASN A 234 21.91 -13.91 5.37
C ASN A 234 20.39 -13.84 5.28
N ILE A 235 19.72 -13.31 6.29
CA ILE A 235 18.27 -13.30 6.43
C ILE A 235 17.77 -11.87 6.28
N GLY A 236 16.85 -11.66 5.33
CA GLY A 236 16.11 -10.40 5.20
C GLY A 236 14.77 -10.50 5.94
N HIS A 237 14.36 -9.42 6.58
CA HIS A 237 13.12 -9.33 7.34
C HIS A 237 12.28 -8.17 6.85
N VAL A 238 10.95 -8.33 6.87
CA VAL A 238 10.00 -7.25 6.69
C VAL A 238 9.03 -7.21 7.87
N TYR A 239 8.79 -6.00 8.38
CA TYR A 239 7.89 -5.74 9.49
C TYR A 239 6.84 -4.73 9.05
N TYR A 240 5.58 -4.96 9.38
CA TYR A 240 4.45 -4.16 8.96
C TYR A 240 3.39 -4.04 10.06
N PRO A 241 2.66 -2.91 10.14
CA PRO A 241 1.62 -2.73 11.14
C PRO A 241 0.45 -3.68 10.88
N LYS A 242 -0.08 -4.27 11.96
CA LYS A 242 -1.34 -5.05 11.92
C LYS A 242 -2.53 -4.16 12.23
N PRO A 243 -3.71 -4.45 11.66
CA PRO A 243 -4.93 -3.67 11.91
C PRO A 243 -5.35 -3.59 13.38
N ASN A 244 -5.09 -4.66 14.15
CA ASN A 244 -5.44 -4.76 15.57
C ASN A 244 -4.36 -4.23 16.51
N GLY A 245 -3.38 -3.50 15.98
CA GLY A 245 -2.17 -3.14 16.70
C GLY A 245 -1.14 -4.27 16.70
N GLY A 246 0.10 -3.91 17.04
CA GLY A 246 1.22 -4.83 16.93
C GLY A 246 1.86 -4.85 15.55
N GLU A 247 2.83 -5.72 15.37
CA GLU A 247 3.66 -5.83 14.17
C GLU A 247 3.51 -7.21 13.54
N GLY A 248 3.32 -7.25 12.22
CA GLY A 248 3.45 -8.44 11.41
C GLY A 248 4.89 -8.59 10.95
N HIS A 249 5.31 -9.80 10.65
CA HIS A 249 6.68 -10.12 10.27
C HIS A 249 6.70 -11.24 9.24
N ASP A 250 7.60 -11.12 8.28
CA ASP A 250 7.99 -12.18 7.35
C ASP A 250 9.50 -12.13 7.13
N GLU A 251 10.12 -13.27 6.80
CA GLU A 251 11.55 -13.37 6.59
C GLU A 251 11.89 -14.36 5.47
N ASP A 252 13.03 -14.14 4.83
CA ASP A 252 13.55 -15.05 3.82
C ASP A 252 15.08 -15.08 3.83
N PRO A 253 15.70 -16.28 3.88
CA PRO A 253 17.15 -16.43 3.86
C PRO A 253 17.71 -16.53 2.44
N ALA A 254 18.95 -16.06 2.26
CA ALA A 254 19.77 -16.39 1.13
C ALA A 254 21.18 -16.78 1.58
N ARG A 255 21.82 -17.71 0.89
CA ARG A 255 23.12 -18.28 1.28
C ARG A 255 24.18 -18.08 0.22
N VAL A 256 25.36 -17.69 0.65
CA VAL A 256 26.61 -17.80 -0.14
C VAL A 256 27.48 -18.89 0.45
N TYR A 257 28.04 -19.77 -0.39
CA TYR A 257 28.86 -20.87 0.04
C TYR A 257 29.93 -21.22 -1.01
N LYS A 258 30.87 -22.06 -0.65
CA LYS A 258 31.80 -22.68 -1.58
C LYS A 258 31.82 -24.19 -1.32
N THR A 259 31.51 -24.97 -2.35
CA THR A 259 31.77 -26.42 -2.32
C THR A 259 33.27 -26.66 -2.37
N THR A 260 33.82 -27.25 -1.37
CA THR A 260 35.13 -27.92 -1.47
C THR A 260 34.95 -29.15 -2.35
N SER A 261 35.47 -29.08 -3.56
CA SER A 261 35.68 -30.31 -4.35
C SER A 261 36.61 -31.22 -3.55
N GLY A 262 36.08 -32.37 -3.11
CA GLY A 262 36.87 -33.43 -2.53
C GLY A 262 37.80 -34.04 -3.57
#